data_af998d82a189925f00398939ea5411da
#
_entry.id   af998d82a189925f00398939ea5411da
#
_cell.length_a   1.000
_cell.length_b   1.000
_cell.length_c   1.000
_cell.angle_alpha   90.00
_cell.angle_beta   90.00
_cell.angle_gamma   90.00
#
_symmetry.space_group_name_H-M   'P 1'
#
loop_
_entity.id
_entity.type
_entity.pdbx_description
1 polymer ?
#
loop_
_entity_poly.entity_id
_entity_poly.type
_entity_poly.pdbx_seq_one_letter_code
_entity_poly.pdbx_strand_id
1 'polypeptide(L)'
;MKILVALVLALALATASCSPATEPTRSVATPGEWLEFEGSWNAAGNRRTIPLGGDRRGSIINLKGTMLLAGPGRPGTGFRSEVIALVDSAAGLLGRSVWTDERGDQVFSELTGEGTAAKNHITGTILGGTGRYAGVTGSYDFSWRFVIEAEDGSIQGSALGLKGRVRLGQQSAGGTRP
;
A
#
# COMPACT_ATOMS: atom_id res chain seq x y z
N MET A 1 13.54 -73.70 39.95
CA MET A 1 13.60 -72.43 40.64
C MET A 1 13.68 -71.34 39.57
N LYS A 2 12.54 -70.76 39.13
CA LYS A 2 12.42 -69.82 38.00
C LYS A 2 12.05 -68.46 38.57
N ILE A 3 12.92 -67.50 38.43
CA ILE A 3 12.70 -66.12 38.88
C ILE A 3 12.13 -65.36 37.71
N LEU A 4 10.91 -64.90 37.84
CA LEU A 4 10.20 -64.02 36.88
C LEU A 4 10.53 -62.57 37.21
N VAL A 5 11.25 -61.90 36.30
CA VAL A 5 11.51 -60.44 36.39
C VAL A 5 10.38 -59.74 35.62
N ALA A 6 9.54 -59.00 36.33
CA ALA A 6 8.52 -58.16 35.72
C ALA A 6 9.12 -56.80 35.41
N LEU A 7 9.21 -56.45 34.12
CA LEU A 7 9.65 -55.12 33.61
C LEU A 7 8.42 -54.23 33.54
N VAL A 8 8.33 -53.24 34.42
CA VAL A 8 7.29 -52.19 34.38
C VAL A 8 7.76 -51.06 33.50
N LEU A 9 7.16 -50.94 32.30
CA LEU A 9 7.46 -49.86 31.35
C LEU A 9 6.53 -48.64 31.70
N ALA A 10 7.08 -47.59 32.31
CA ALA A 10 6.36 -46.36 32.59
C ALA A 10 6.36 -45.49 31.32
N LEU A 11 5.17 -45.38 30.70
CA LEU A 11 4.93 -44.52 29.54
C LEU A 11 4.63 -43.08 30.02
N ALA A 12 5.61 -42.19 29.93
CA ALA A 12 5.43 -40.76 30.22
C ALA A 12 4.73 -40.08 29.00
N LEU A 13 3.46 -39.74 29.16
CA LEU A 13 2.75 -38.88 28.20
C LEU A 13 3.26 -37.44 28.39
N ALA A 14 4.04 -36.95 27.45
CA ALA A 14 4.36 -35.54 27.32
C ALA A 14 3.16 -34.81 26.68
N THR A 15 2.38 -34.11 27.48
CA THR A 15 1.33 -33.20 26.99
C THR A 15 2.02 -31.92 26.45
N ALA A 16 2.14 -31.80 25.15
CA ALA A 16 2.56 -30.58 24.51
C ALA A 16 1.44 -29.53 24.68
N SER A 17 1.63 -28.60 25.62
CA SER A 17 0.78 -27.41 25.73
C SER A 17 1.02 -26.51 24.52
N CYS A 18 0.14 -26.51 23.54
CA CYS A 18 0.05 -25.48 22.53
C CYS A 18 -0.40 -24.19 23.22
N SER A 19 0.52 -23.29 23.50
CA SER A 19 0.16 -21.91 23.86
C SER A 19 -0.48 -21.25 22.63
N PRO A 20 -1.70 -20.70 22.73
CA PRO A 20 -2.27 -19.93 21.63
C PRO A 20 -1.34 -18.75 21.32
N ALA A 21 -0.92 -18.62 20.07
CA ALA A 21 -0.19 -17.46 19.60
C ALA A 21 -1.07 -16.24 19.88
N THR A 22 -0.58 -15.34 20.72
CA THR A 22 -1.23 -14.05 21.00
C THR A 22 -1.25 -13.28 19.68
N GLU A 23 -2.40 -13.19 19.04
CA GLU A 23 -2.58 -12.28 17.89
C GLU A 23 -2.18 -10.87 18.34
N PRO A 24 -1.36 -10.16 17.55
CA PRO A 24 -1.00 -8.78 17.88
C PRO A 24 -2.29 -7.96 17.98
N THR A 25 -2.59 -7.50 19.17
CA THR A 25 -3.73 -6.62 19.46
C THR A 25 -3.66 -5.43 18.51
N ARG A 26 -4.58 -5.37 17.56
CA ARG A 26 -4.71 -4.23 16.64
C ARG A 26 -4.98 -3.01 17.50
N SER A 27 -4.01 -2.13 17.64
CA SER A 27 -4.19 -0.85 18.32
C SER A 27 -5.35 -0.12 17.61
N VAL A 28 -6.44 0.10 18.33
CA VAL A 28 -7.56 0.90 17.83
C VAL A 28 -7.06 2.34 17.81
N ALA A 29 -6.80 2.87 16.63
CA ALA A 29 -6.35 4.25 16.46
C ALA A 29 -7.34 5.22 17.08
N THR A 30 -6.83 6.13 17.90
CA THR A 30 -7.66 7.20 18.48
C THR A 30 -8.11 8.13 17.35
N PRO A 31 -9.41 8.47 17.27
CA PRO A 31 -9.89 9.40 16.25
C PRO A 31 -9.11 10.71 16.26
N GLY A 32 -8.57 11.12 15.12
CA GLY A 32 -7.79 12.36 14.99
C GLY A 32 -6.28 12.21 15.22
N GLU A 33 -5.79 11.03 15.59
CA GLU A 33 -4.36 10.76 15.71
C GLU A 33 -3.71 10.56 14.33
N TRP A 34 -2.47 11.07 14.18
CA TRP A 34 -1.66 10.80 13.01
C TRP A 34 -1.02 9.42 13.12
N LEU A 35 -1.26 8.62 12.11
CA LEU A 35 -0.78 7.25 11.99
C LEU A 35 0.28 7.19 10.90
N GLU A 36 1.50 6.79 11.24
CA GLU A 36 2.58 6.59 10.27
C GLU A 36 2.53 5.18 9.69
N PHE A 37 2.85 5.08 8.43
CA PHE A 37 2.95 3.82 7.71
C PHE A 37 4.10 3.84 6.71
N GLU A 38 4.55 2.67 6.36
CA GLU A 38 5.45 2.40 5.25
C GLU A 38 4.86 1.31 4.35
N GLY A 39 5.45 1.07 3.20
CA GLY A 39 4.91 0.04 2.31
C GLY A 39 5.72 -0.19 1.06
N SER A 40 5.13 -1.01 0.21
CA SER A 40 5.63 -1.31 -1.13
C SER A 40 4.48 -1.28 -2.12
N TRP A 41 4.77 -0.87 -3.33
CA TRP A 41 3.83 -0.91 -4.45
C TRP A 41 4.55 -1.41 -5.69
N ASN A 42 4.02 -2.48 -6.28
CA ASN A 42 4.47 -3.02 -7.55
C ASN A 42 3.32 -2.90 -8.54
N ALA A 43 3.61 -2.34 -9.71
CA ALA A 43 2.59 -2.11 -10.72
C ALA A 43 3.11 -2.30 -12.13
N ALA A 44 2.18 -2.62 -13.01
CA ALA A 44 2.37 -2.70 -14.45
C ALA A 44 1.32 -1.85 -15.16
N GLY A 45 1.60 -1.46 -16.39
CA GLY A 45 0.69 -0.69 -17.19
C GLY A 45 1.29 -0.20 -18.49
N ASN A 46 0.88 0.98 -18.93
CA ASN A 46 1.30 1.53 -20.21
C ASN A 46 1.73 2.99 -20.09
N ARG A 47 2.67 3.36 -20.94
CA ARG A 47 3.12 4.73 -21.15
C ARG A 47 3.02 5.06 -22.63
N ARG A 48 2.34 6.17 -22.96
CA ARG A 48 2.36 6.77 -24.29
C ARG A 48 3.09 8.10 -24.22
N THR A 49 4.13 8.26 -25.00
CA THR A 49 4.96 9.47 -25.05
C THR A 49 4.82 10.14 -26.39
N ILE A 50 4.75 11.48 -26.40
CA ILE A 50 4.76 12.33 -27.59
C ILE A 50 5.84 13.41 -27.43
N PRO A 51 6.50 13.85 -28.54
CA PRO A 51 7.37 15.02 -28.52
C PRO A 51 6.53 16.30 -28.38
N LEU A 52 7.02 17.26 -27.61
CA LEU A 52 6.38 18.57 -27.39
C LEU A 52 7.23 19.73 -27.98
N GLY A 53 8.22 19.40 -28.81
CA GLY A 53 9.16 20.33 -29.42
C GLY A 53 10.48 20.44 -28.65
N GLY A 54 11.61 20.61 -29.38
CA GLY A 54 12.95 20.48 -28.81
C GLY A 54 13.16 19.14 -28.14
N ASP A 55 13.74 19.12 -26.94
CA ASP A 55 13.96 17.92 -26.11
C ASP A 55 12.79 17.63 -25.17
N ARG A 56 11.74 18.44 -25.22
CA ARG A 56 10.58 18.29 -24.31
C ARG A 56 9.69 17.14 -24.76
N ARG A 57 9.26 16.34 -23.78
CA ARG A 57 8.40 15.19 -23.97
C ARG A 57 7.25 15.20 -22.99
N GLY A 58 6.05 14.80 -23.44
CA GLY A 58 4.90 14.57 -22.62
C GLY A 58 4.50 13.10 -22.65
N SER A 59 4.17 12.53 -21.51
CA SER A 59 3.73 11.14 -21.41
C SER A 59 2.45 11.03 -20.62
N ILE A 60 1.54 10.16 -21.06
CA ILE A 60 0.43 9.67 -20.26
C ILE A 60 0.82 8.29 -19.73
N ILE A 61 0.66 8.09 -18.43
CA ILE A 61 0.96 6.84 -17.74
C ILE A 61 -0.32 6.33 -17.09
N ASN A 62 -0.59 5.05 -17.24
CA ASN A 62 -1.53 4.33 -16.39
C ASN A 62 -0.82 3.13 -15.77
N LEU A 63 -1.03 2.91 -14.49
CA LEU A 63 -0.46 1.81 -13.73
C LEU A 63 -1.52 1.18 -12.85
N LYS A 64 -1.43 -0.14 -12.70
CA LYS A 64 -2.27 -0.92 -11.81
C LYS A 64 -1.44 -1.98 -11.12
N GLY A 65 -1.62 -2.13 -9.82
CA GLY A 65 -0.84 -3.10 -9.08
C GLY A 65 -1.30 -3.30 -7.65
N THR A 66 -0.48 -4.02 -6.90
CA THR A 66 -0.73 -4.33 -5.50
C THR A 66 0.15 -3.47 -4.61
N MET A 67 -0.47 -2.83 -3.65
CA MET A 67 0.19 -2.09 -2.59
C MET A 67 0.02 -2.84 -1.27
N LEU A 68 1.12 -3.01 -0.56
CA LEU A 68 1.14 -3.58 0.79
C LEU A 68 1.67 -2.52 1.76
N LEU A 69 0.91 -2.25 2.80
CA LEU A 69 1.30 -1.30 3.84
C LEU A 69 1.68 -2.03 5.13
N ALA A 70 2.68 -1.52 5.79
CA ALA A 70 3.23 -2.01 7.05
C ALA A 70 3.25 -0.89 8.11
N GLY A 71 3.63 -1.25 9.33
CA GLY A 71 3.66 -0.33 10.46
C GLY A 71 2.39 -0.35 11.30
N PRO A 72 2.48 0.10 12.55
CA PRO A 72 1.34 0.09 13.48
C PRO A 72 0.23 1.05 13.05
N GLY A 73 0.57 2.12 12.35
CA GLY A 73 -0.35 3.16 11.89
C GLY A 73 -0.92 2.96 10.49
N ARG A 74 -0.69 1.81 9.86
CA ARG A 74 -1.22 1.58 8.52
C ARG A 74 -2.76 1.63 8.50
N PRO A 75 -3.37 2.33 7.52
CA PRO A 75 -4.83 2.42 7.39
C PRO A 75 -5.47 1.09 6.97
N GLY A 76 -4.72 0.25 6.29
CA GLY A 76 -5.09 -1.10 5.84
C GLY A 76 -3.83 -1.89 5.51
N THR A 77 -3.95 -3.20 5.22
CA THR A 77 -2.80 -4.04 4.92
C THR A 77 -2.51 -4.12 3.43
N GLY A 78 -3.51 -4.40 2.62
CA GLY A 78 -3.37 -4.60 1.18
C GLY A 78 -4.40 -3.82 0.39
N PHE A 79 -3.96 -3.28 -0.74
CA PHE A 79 -4.80 -2.51 -1.64
C PHE A 79 -4.48 -2.89 -3.09
N ARG A 80 -5.51 -2.91 -3.92
CA ARG A 80 -5.34 -2.72 -5.35
C ARG A 80 -5.17 -1.23 -5.57
N SER A 81 -4.05 -0.81 -6.17
CA SER A 81 -3.78 0.59 -6.46
C SER A 81 -3.78 0.83 -7.95
N GLU A 82 -4.49 1.85 -8.39
CA GLU A 82 -4.56 2.30 -9.77
C GLU A 82 -4.12 3.77 -9.85
N VAL A 83 -3.33 4.09 -10.87
CA VAL A 83 -2.76 5.43 -11.09
C VAL A 83 -2.96 5.83 -12.54
N ILE A 84 -3.36 7.07 -12.75
CA ILE A 84 -3.26 7.78 -14.02
C ILE A 84 -2.44 9.05 -13.81
N ALA A 85 -1.50 9.33 -14.71
CA ALA A 85 -0.64 10.51 -14.59
C ALA A 85 -0.28 11.10 -15.95
N LEU A 86 -0.14 12.42 -15.98
CA LEU A 86 0.52 13.18 -17.02
C LEU A 86 1.91 13.51 -16.53
N VAL A 87 2.93 13.19 -17.32
CA VAL A 87 4.34 13.52 -17.06
C VAL A 87 4.81 14.43 -18.16
N ASP A 88 5.30 15.59 -17.80
CA ASP A 88 5.96 16.55 -18.71
C ASP A 88 7.40 16.73 -18.26
N SER A 89 8.36 16.54 -19.16
CA SER A 89 9.78 16.62 -18.82
C SER A 89 10.23 17.99 -18.31
N ALA A 90 9.43 19.05 -18.52
CA ALA A 90 9.71 20.39 -18.02
C ALA A 90 8.81 20.81 -16.84
N ALA A 91 7.55 20.32 -16.80
CA ALA A 91 6.57 20.73 -15.79
C ALA A 91 6.39 19.72 -14.65
N GLY A 92 6.93 18.49 -14.81
CA GLY A 92 6.83 17.46 -13.79
C GLY A 92 5.68 16.48 -14.00
N LEU A 93 5.28 15.82 -12.93
CA LEU A 93 4.21 14.83 -12.89
C LEU A 93 2.99 15.38 -12.15
N LEU A 94 1.83 15.19 -12.74
CA LEU A 94 0.52 15.38 -12.10
C LEU A 94 -0.32 14.14 -12.33
N GLY A 95 -0.87 13.56 -11.27
CA GLY A 95 -1.65 12.33 -11.37
C GLY A 95 -2.75 12.19 -10.33
N ARG A 96 -3.47 11.09 -10.45
CA ARG A 96 -4.47 10.63 -9.48
C ARG A 96 -4.24 9.17 -9.18
N SER A 97 -4.48 8.80 -7.93
CA SER A 97 -4.43 7.41 -7.51
C SER A 97 -5.69 7.03 -6.73
N VAL A 98 -6.07 5.76 -6.89
CA VAL A 98 -7.15 5.13 -6.13
C VAL A 98 -6.60 3.86 -5.52
N TRP A 99 -6.69 3.73 -4.20
CA TRP A 99 -6.40 2.49 -3.49
C TRP A 99 -7.72 1.85 -3.09
N THR A 100 -7.94 0.62 -3.48
CA THR A 100 -9.15 -0.14 -3.16
C THR A 100 -8.77 -1.34 -2.31
N ASP A 101 -9.37 -1.47 -1.13
CA ASP A 101 -9.12 -2.58 -0.22
C ASP A 101 -9.96 -3.82 -0.54
N GLU A 102 -9.85 -4.85 0.30
CA GLU A 102 -10.56 -6.13 0.18
C GLU A 102 -12.09 -6.02 0.31
N ARG A 103 -12.59 -4.91 0.85
CA ARG A 103 -14.03 -4.64 1.03
C ARG A 103 -14.60 -3.73 -0.05
N GLY A 104 -13.73 -3.18 -0.91
CA GLY A 104 -14.09 -2.20 -1.91
C GLY A 104 -14.07 -0.75 -1.41
N ASP A 105 -13.67 -0.51 -0.17
CA ASP A 105 -13.49 0.84 0.36
C ASP A 105 -12.25 1.49 -0.27
N GLN A 106 -12.30 2.78 -0.53
CA GLN A 106 -11.32 3.47 -1.36
C GLN A 106 -10.65 4.65 -0.66
N VAL A 107 -9.40 4.90 -1.03
CA VAL A 107 -8.64 6.12 -0.72
C VAL A 107 -8.26 6.80 -2.03
N PHE A 108 -8.48 8.11 -2.13
CA PHE A 108 -8.19 8.93 -3.30
C PHE A 108 -7.02 9.86 -3.01
N SER A 109 -6.07 9.97 -3.97
CA SER A 109 -4.94 10.88 -3.83
C SER A 109 -4.67 11.66 -5.11
N GLU A 110 -4.14 12.85 -4.94
CA GLU A 110 -3.39 13.58 -5.95
C GLU A 110 -1.92 13.19 -5.89
N LEU A 111 -1.29 13.01 -7.04
CA LEU A 111 0.13 12.74 -7.17
C LEU A 111 0.83 13.91 -7.84
N THR A 112 1.94 14.35 -7.26
CA THR A 112 2.83 15.34 -7.84
C THR A 112 4.27 14.84 -7.80
N GLY A 113 5.10 15.26 -8.76
CA GLY A 113 6.51 14.87 -8.81
C GLY A 113 7.29 15.66 -9.83
N GLU A 114 8.62 15.56 -9.82
CA GLU A 114 9.49 16.33 -10.71
C GLU A 114 9.55 15.80 -12.16
N GLY A 115 9.04 14.60 -12.43
CA GLY A 115 8.82 14.07 -13.79
C GLY A 115 10.07 13.79 -14.62
N THR A 116 11.26 13.84 -14.06
CA THR A 116 12.51 13.53 -14.75
C THR A 116 13.02 12.14 -14.41
N ALA A 117 13.71 11.48 -15.34
CA ALA A 117 14.31 10.15 -15.12
C ALA A 117 15.31 10.12 -13.96
N ALA A 118 15.96 11.24 -13.65
CA ALA A 118 16.91 11.36 -12.57
C ALA A 118 16.29 11.66 -11.19
N LYS A 119 15.03 12.12 -11.17
CA LYS A 119 14.31 12.52 -9.97
C LYS A 119 12.88 11.98 -10.02
N ASN A 120 12.75 10.73 -9.65
CA ASN A 120 11.47 9.99 -9.64
C ASN A 120 10.74 10.09 -8.29
N HIS A 121 11.00 11.16 -7.52
CA HIS A 121 10.32 11.37 -6.25
C HIS A 121 8.89 11.85 -6.50
N ILE A 122 7.94 11.14 -5.89
CA ILE A 122 6.51 11.39 -6.04
C ILE A 122 5.91 11.59 -4.65
N THR A 123 5.14 12.64 -4.51
CA THR A 123 4.34 12.92 -3.32
C THR A 123 2.87 12.68 -3.64
N GLY A 124 2.20 11.93 -2.78
CA GLY A 124 0.76 11.72 -2.79
C GLY A 124 0.08 12.52 -1.68
N THR A 125 -0.87 13.37 -2.04
CA THR A 125 -1.76 14.05 -1.08
C THR A 125 -3.10 13.34 -1.06
N ILE A 126 -3.51 12.84 0.10
CA ILE A 126 -4.79 12.14 0.26
C ILE A 126 -5.92 13.16 0.25
N LEU A 127 -6.83 13.02 -0.69
CA LEU A 127 -7.98 13.90 -0.91
C LEU A 127 -9.23 13.44 -0.14
N GLY A 128 -9.27 12.17 0.28
CA GLY A 128 -10.40 11.57 0.97
C GLY A 128 -10.55 10.08 0.64
N GLY A 129 -11.68 9.51 1.01
CA GLY A 129 -11.98 8.10 0.77
C GLY A 129 -13.45 7.76 0.97
N THR A 130 -13.77 6.48 0.80
CA THR A 130 -15.10 5.91 1.01
C THR A 130 -15.11 4.92 2.18
N GLY A 131 -16.28 4.53 2.65
CA GLY A 131 -16.46 3.54 3.69
C GLY A 131 -15.61 3.83 4.93
N ARG A 132 -14.75 2.90 5.32
CA ARG A 132 -13.87 3.06 6.51
C ARG A 132 -12.82 4.17 6.36
N TYR A 133 -12.61 4.69 5.15
CA TYR A 133 -11.70 5.79 4.85
C TYR A 133 -12.42 7.13 4.65
N ALA A 134 -13.71 7.21 4.92
CA ALA A 134 -14.45 8.47 4.83
C ALA A 134 -13.79 9.54 5.73
N GLY A 135 -13.51 10.72 5.15
CA GLY A 135 -12.84 11.80 5.84
C GLY A 135 -11.34 11.59 6.14
N VAL A 136 -10.71 10.56 5.55
CA VAL A 136 -9.27 10.36 5.66
C VAL A 136 -8.51 11.54 5.05
N THR A 137 -7.43 11.95 5.72
CA THR A 137 -6.49 12.97 5.24
C THR A 137 -5.07 12.48 5.46
N GLY A 138 -4.10 13.03 4.73
CA GLY A 138 -2.71 12.66 4.91
C GLY A 138 -1.88 12.86 3.67
N SER A 139 -0.66 12.34 3.72
CA SER A 139 0.27 12.36 2.60
C SER A 139 1.23 11.18 2.67
N TYR A 140 1.81 10.85 1.55
CA TYR A 140 2.86 9.85 1.43
C TYR A 140 3.85 10.24 0.34
N ASP A 141 5.02 9.66 0.37
CA ASP A 141 6.05 9.86 -0.64
C ASP A 141 6.74 8.54 -0.99
N PHE A 142 7.29 8.48 -2.19
CA PHE A 142 8.08 7.36 -2.69
C PHE A 142 8.90 7.79 -3.89
N SER A 143 9.93 6.99 -4.24
CA SER A 143 10.60 7.08 -5.53
C SER A 143 10.11 5.96 -6.44
N TRP A 144 9.72 6.28 -7.67
CA TRP A 144 9.34 5.27 -8.65
C TRP A 144 10.55 4.76 -9.41
N ARG A 145 10.68 3.44 -9.55
CA ARG A 145 11.71 2.80 -10.35
C ARG A 145 11.08 1.90 -11.39
N PHE A 146 11.36 2.18 -12.66
CA PHE A 146 11.01 1.27 -13.73
C PHE A 146 11.91 0.03 -13.68
N VAL A 147 11.30 -1.15 -13.82
CA VAL A 147 11.96 -2.45 -13.92
C VAL A 147 11.94 -2.94 -15.37
N ILE A 148 10.84 -2.66 -16.07
CA ILE A 148 10.66 -2.97 -17.49
C ILE A 148 10.10 -1.71 -18.17
N GLU A 149 10.71 -1.36 -19.31
CA GLU A 149 10.23 -0.37 -20.25
C GLU A 149 10.35 -0.97 -21.65
N ALA A 150 9.22 -1.39 -22.22
CA ALA A 150 9.20 -2.02 -23.53
C ALA A 150 8.87 -1.01 -24.64
N GLU A 151 9.28 -1.32 -25.88
CA GLU A 151 9.09 -0.45 -27.05
C GLU A 151 7.59 -0.25 -27.40
N ASP A 152 6.73 -1.22 -27.06
CA ASP A 152 5.27 -1.12 -27.25
C ASP A 152 4.60 -0.19 -26.23
N GLY A 153 5.38 0.41 -25.31
CA GLY A 153 4.89 1.26 -24.25
C GLY A 153 4.50 0.54 -22.98
N SER A 154 4.60 -0.80 -22.92
CA SER A 154 4.38 -1.54 -21.68
C SER A 154 5.45 -1.21 -20.66
N ILE A 155 5.05 -0.95 -19.42
CA ILE A 155 5.92 -0.59 -18.32
C ILE A 155 5.59 -1.38 -17.07
N GLN A 156 6.64 -1.71 -16.30
CA GLN A 156 6.51 -2.27 -14.95
C GLN A 156 7.51 -1.58 -14.03
N GLY A 157 7.14 -1.47 -12.76
CA GLY A 157 8.01 -0.86 -11.79
C GLY A 157 7.56 -1.04 -10.35
N SER A 158 8.32 -0.42 -9.47
CA SER A 158 8.06 -0.47 -8.03
C SER A 158 8.31 0.87 -7.35
N ALA A 159 7.53 1.15 -6.32
CA ALA A 159 7.79 2.23 -5.38
C ALA A 159 8.89 1.83 -4.40
N LEU A 160 9.88 2.68 -4.25
CA LEU A 160 10.98 2.54 -3.30
C LEU A 160 10.80 3.55 -2.17
N GLY A 161 10.94 3.09 -0.92
CA GLY A 161 10.86 3.95 0.25
C GLY A 161 9.47 4.57 0.46
N LEU A 162 8.41 3.85 0.06
CA LEU A 162 7.04 4.32 0.28
C LEU A 162 6.79 4.46 1.76
N LYS A 163 6.48 5.67 2.19
CA LYS A 163 6.16 6.01 3.58
C LYS A 163 5.17 7.17 3.60
N GLY A 164 4.41 7.25 4.67
CA GLY A 164 3.43 8.31 4.80
C GLY A 164 2.79 8.37 6.17
N ARG A 165 1.90 9.32 6.30
CA ARG A 165 1.06 9.47 7.49
C ARG A 165 -0.37 9.78 7.08
N VAL A 166 -1.30 9.21 7.83
CA VAL A 166 -2.73 9.43 7.65
C VAL A 166 -3.39 9.77 8.97
N ARG A 167 -4.48 10.47 8.87
CA ARG A 167 -5.44 10.66 9.95
C ARG A 167 -6.78 10.18 9.45
N LEU A 168 -7.33 9.15 10.10
CA LEU A 168 -8.64 8.64 9.77
C LEU A 168 -9.72 9.64 10.21
N GLY A 169 -10.74 9.81 9.37
CA GLY A 169 -11.90 10.63 9.71
C GLY A 169 -12.65 10.05 10.91
N GLN A 170 -13.37 10.89 11.62
CA GLN A 170 -14.32 10.42 12.63
C GLN A 170 -15.44 9.65 11.90
N GLN A 171 -15.52 8.35 12.14
CA GLN A 171 -16.69 7.60 11.71
C GLN A 171 -17.89 8.15 12.50
N SER A 172 -18.80 8.82 11.84
CA SER A 172 -20.08 9.19 12.45
C SER A 172 -20.78 7.90 12.87
N ALA A 173 -20.78 7.61 14.17
CA ALA A 173 -21.60 6.56 14.75
C ALA A 173 -23.06 6.99 14.57
N GLY A 174 -23.75 6.45 13.57
CA GLY A 174 -25.19 6.71 13.43
C GLY A 174 -25.62 7.00 12.00
N GLY A 175 -25.76 5.97 11.22
CA GLY A 175 -26.59 5.94 10.04
C GLY A 175 -27.45 4.69 10.12
N THR A 176 -28.50 4.71 10.93
CA THR A 176 -29.60 3.75 10.80
C THR A 176 -30.11 3.88 9.37
N ARG A 177 -29.91 2.87 8.58
CA ARG A 177 -30.44 2.79 7.22
C ARG A 177 -31.94 2.65 7.33
N PRO A 178 -32.75 3.45 6.63
CA PRO A 178 -34.17 3.24 6.51
C PRO A 178 -34.48 1.94 5.76
#